data_6bed19cd24d02bfa677b9788c7dfd58c
#
_entry.id   6bed19cd24d02bfa677b9788c7dfd58c
#
_cell.length_a   1.000
_cell.length_b   1.000
_cell.length_c   1.000
_cell.angle_alpha   90.00
_cell.angle_beta   90.00
_cell.angle_gamma   90.00
#
_symmetry.space_group_name_H-M   'P 1'
#
loop_
_entity.id
_entity.type
_entity.pdbx_description
1 polymer ?
#
loop_
_entity_poly.entity_id
_entity_poly.type
_entity_poly.pdbx_seq_one_letter_code
_entity_poly.pdbx_strand_id
1 'polypeptide(L)'
;KGIPAGIDLLLLSIPYGMTTTYVAMYARQIGITHGMGVFFTLMAVGMAISRIFSGRQVDKGRVTRVIAWGMYLVCLCFFALSSCALLMRLNETLSLWIFFGVALFLGVGFGTMFPAFNTLFVNLAPNNQRGTATSTYLTSWDVGIGIGLLLGGYIAQISTFDKAYLFGACLTVASIVYFQWKVAPHFERNKLR
;
A
#
# COMPACT_ATOMS: atom_id res chain seq x y z
N LYS A 1 -1.46 -5.80 22.23
CA LYS A 1 -2.66 -5.98 21.36
C LYS A 1 -2.40 -5.56 19.92
N GLY A 2 -1.57 -4.55 19.65
CA GLY A 2 -1.28 -4.03 18.29
C GLY A 2 -0.35 -4.88 17.42
N ILE A 3 0.31 -5.91 17.95
CA ILE A 3 1.32 -6.69 17.21
C ILE A 3 0.80 -7.28 15.90
N PRO A 4 -0.39 -7.94 15.84
CA PRO A 4 -0.88 -8.47 14.57
C PRO A 4 -1.09 -7.39 13.51
N ALA A 5 -1.64 -6.24 13.90
CA ALA A 5 -1.83 -5.10 13.00
C ALA A 5 -0.48 -4.48 12.58
N GLY A 6 0.53 -4.48 13.47
CA GLY A 6 1.87 -3.99 13.17
C GLY A 6 2.57 -4.84 12.12
N ILE A 7 2.50 -6.16 12.23
CA ILE A 7 3.05 -7.08 11.23
C ILE A 7 2.39 -6.88 9.86
N ASP A 8 1.08 -6.75 9.84
CA ASP A 8 0.33 -6.55 8.60
C ASP A 8 0.66 -5.22 7.91
N LEU A 9 0.68 -4.14 8.69
CA LEU A 9 1.07 -2.82 8.19
C LEU A 9 2.50 -2.82 7.67
N LEU A 10 3.43 -3.48 8.35
CA LEU A 10 4.81 -3.63 7.90
C LEU A 10 4.86 -4.33 6.53
N LEU A 11 4.14 -5.44 6.35
CA LEU A 11 4.07 -6.16 5.08
C LEU A 11 3.54 -5.27 3.94
N LEU A 12 2.53 -4.44 4.20
CA LEU A 12 1.96 -3.51 3.23
C LEU A 12 2.86 -2.30 2.93
N SER A 13 3.67 -1.90 3.91
CA SER A 13 4.58 -0.76 3.74
C SER A 13 5.82 -1.11 2.90
N ILE A 14 6.16 -2.40 2.78
CA ILE A 14 7.26 -2.86 1.91
C ILE A 14 7.01 -2.46 0.45
N PRO A 15 5.92 -2.88 -0.23
CA PRO A 15 5.67 -2.50 -1.61
C PRO A 15 5.39 -0.99 -1.78
N TYR A 16 4.90 -0.30 -0.76
CA TYR A 16 4.82 1.16 -0.78
C TYR A 16 6.20 1.81 -0.86
N GLY A 17 7.15 1.40 -0.01
CA GLY A 17 8.53 1.89 -0.02
C GLY A 17 9.23 1.61 -1.35
N MET A 18 9.02 0.42 -1.93
CA MET A 18 9.50 0.08 -3.28
C MET A 18 8.97 1.07 -4.33
N THR A 19 7.67 1.39 -4.29
CA THR A 19 7.02 2.25 -5.27
C THR A 19 7.52 3.69 -5.19
N THR A 20 7.56 4.27 -4.00
CA THR A 20 8.00 5.66 -3.82
C THR A 20 9.45 5.88 -4.22
N THR A 21 10.28 4.84 -4.15
CA THR A 21 11.70 4.94 -4.47
C THR A 21 12.01 4.55 -5.91
N TYR A 22 11.44 3.46 -6.40
CA TYR A 22 11.90 2.83 -7.64
C TYR A 22 10.95 2.97 -8.83
N VAL A 23 9.76 3.54 -8.68
CA VAL A 23 8.79 3.65 -9.79
C VAL A 23 9.35 4.46 -10.96
N ALA A 24 10.15 5.49 -10.70
CA ALA A 24 10.80 6.28 -11.74
C ALA A 24 11.89 5.48 -12.51
N MET A 25 12.60 4.61 -11.80
CA MET A 25 13.59 3.72 -12.42
C MET A 25 12.90 2.62 -13.23
N TYR A 26 11.81 2.07 -12.70
CA TYR A 26 10.97 1.12 -13.42
C TYR A 26 10.40 1.71 -14.71
N ALA A 27 9.86 2.92 -14.66
CA ALA A 27 9.37 3.63 -15.82
C ALA A 27 10.44 3.73 -16.93
N ARG A 28 11.65 4.14 -16.56
CA ARG A 28 12.79 4.20 -17.50
C ARG A 28 13.15 2.84 -18.06
N GLN A 29 13.14 1.78 -17.23
CA GLN A 29 13.40 0.41 -17.68
C GLN A 29 12.42 -0.04 -18.75
N ILE A 30 11.15 0.33 -18.66
CA ILE A 30 10.11 -0.03 -19.64
C ILE A 30 9.98 0.97 -20.79
N GLY A 31 10.82 2.03 -20.87
CA GLY A 31 10.84 3.00 -21.95
C GLY A 31 10.07 4.29 -21.68
N ILE A 32 9.49 4.49 -20.51
CA ILE A 32 8.80 5.73 -20.12
C ILE A 32 9.85 6.73 -19.60
N THR A 33 10.25 7.67 -20.42
CA THR A 33 11.31 8.64 -20.09
C THR A 33 10.80 9.95 -19.50
N HIS A 34 9.52 10.26 -19.65
CA HIS A 34 8.90 11.53 -19.27
C HIS A 34 7.64 11.31 -18.43
N GLY A 35 7.22 12.36 -17.73
CA GLY A 35 5.93 12.35 -17.01
C GLY A 35 5.96 11.73 -15.60
N MET A 36 7.13 11.46 -15.00
CA MET A 36 7.16 10.88 -13.63
C MET A 36 6.57 11.79 -12.58
N GLY A 37 6.64 13.11 -12.75
CA GLY A 37 5.93 14.05 -11.88
C GLY A 37 4.41 13.84 -11.92
N VAL A 38 3.86 13.49 -13.09
CA VAL A 38 2.43 13.18 -13.26
C VAL A 38 2.04 11.94 -12.46
N PHE A 39 2.87 10.89 -12.43
CA PHE A 39 2.64 9.70 -11.62
C PHE A 39 2.43 10.05 -10.14
N PHE A 40 3.38 10.79 -9.55
CA PHE A 40 3.28 11.19 -8.15
C PHE A 40 2.14 12.17 -7.88
N THR A 41 1.86 13.07 -8.84
CA THR A 41 0.70 13.98 -8.73
C THR A 41 -0.62 13.21 -8.73
N LEU A 42 -0.79 12.25 -9.62
CA LEU A 42 -1.99 11.40 -9.66
C LEU A 42 -2.13 10.57 -8.39
N MET A 43 -1.02 10.03 -7.88
CA MET A 43 -1.02 9.30 -6.61
C MET A 43 -1.41 10.21 -5.44
N ALA A 44 -0.91 11.44 -5.38
CA ALA A 44 -1.27 12.42 -4.35
C ALA A 44 -2.75 12.84 -4.45
N VAL A 45 -3.27 13.05 -5.66
CA VAL A 45 -4.69 13.34 -5.91
C VAL A 45 -5.56 12.17 -5.44
N GLY A 46 -5.17 10.93 -5.77
CA GLY A 46 -5.87 9.74 -5.29
C GLY A 46 -5.92 9.65 -3.76
N MET A 47 -4.79 9.93 -3.09
CA MET A 47 -4.74 9.99 -1.62
C MET A 47 -5.66 11.08 -1.05
N ALA A 48 -5.69 12.27 -1.65
CA ALA A 48 -6.53 13.36 -1.19
C ALA A 48 -8.04 13.02 -1.35
N ILE A 49 -8.43 12.51 -2.50
CA ILE A 49 -9.81 12.11 -2.78
C ILE A 49 -10.26 11.01 -1.81
N SER A 50 -9.42 10.01 -1.59
CA SER A 50 -9.77 8.86 -0.74
C SER A 50 -10.07 9.27 0.71
N ARG A 51 -9.38 10.28 1.25
CA ARG A 51 -9.58 10.76 2.62
C ARG A 51 -10.99 11.30 2.86
N ILE A 52 -11.61 11.91 1.84
CA ILE A 52 -12.98 12.46 1.93
C ILE A 52 -14.00 11.33 2.13
N PHE A 53 -13.81 10.21 1.44
CA PHE A 53 -14.77 9.10 1.47
C PHE A 53 -14.46 8.09 2.59
N SER A 54 -13.18 7.78 2.81
CA SER A 54 -12.76 6.79 3.81
C SER A 54 -13.05 7.27 5.24
N GLY A 55 -12.84 8.54 5.55
CA GLY A 55 -13.09 9.11 6.88
C GLY A 55 -14.52 8.84 7.34
N ARG A 56 -15.52 9.13 6.50
CA ARG A 56 -16.94 8.89 6.82
C ARG A 56 -17.26 7.42 7.12
N GLN A 57 -16.58 6.47 6.49
CA GLN A 57 -16.79 5.04 6.72
C GLN A 57 -16.09 4.57 8.01
N VAL A 58 -14.91 5.12 8.28
CA VAL A 58 -14.17 4.88 9.52
C VAL A 58 -14.97 5.39 10.73
N ASP A 59 -15.55 6.59 10.64
CA ASP A 59 -16.40 7.19 11.70
C ASP A 59 -17.66 6.34 11.98
N LYS A 60 -18.14 5.59 10.99
CA LYS A 60 -19.24 4.62 11.15
C LYS A 60 -18.78 3.28 11.77
N GLY A 61 -17.56 3.19 12.25
CA GLY A 61 -17.02 1.98 12.88
C GLY A 61 -16.61 0.86 11.90
N ARG A 62 -16.58 1.14 10.58
CA ARG A 62 -16.27 0.12 9.54
C ARG A 62 -14.78 0.04 9.22
N VAL A 63 -13.92 0.18 10.22
CA VAL A 63 -12.45 0.29 10.06
C VAL A 63 -11.86 -0.89 9.29
N THR A 64 -12.17 -2.12 9.71
CA THR A 64 -11.63 -3.34 9.08
C THR A 64 -12.05 -3.49 7.62
N ARG A 65 -13.29 -3.10 7.29
CA ARG A 65 -13.79 -3.13 5.92
C ARG A 65 -13.10 -2.11 5.02
N VAL A 66 -12.86 -0.91 5.54
CA VAL A 66 -12.16 0.17 4.83
C VAL A 66 -10.73 -0.25 4.52
N ILE A 67 -10.03 -0.85 5.48
CA ILE A 67 -8.68 -1.39 5.28
C ILE A 67 -8.69 -2.46 4.19
N ALA A 68 -9.58 -3.45 4.29
CA ALA A 68 -9.66 -4.54 3.33
C ALA A 68 -9.88 -4.05 1.89
N TRP A 69 -10.78 -3.09 1.68
CA TRP A 69 -11.00 -2.48 0.36
C TRP A 69 -9.74 -1.80 -0.18
N GLY A 70 -9.03 -1.03 0.66
CA GLY A 70 -7.76 -0.41 0.28
C GLY A 70 -6.71 -1.46 -0.12
N MET A 71 -6.59 -2.55 0.65
CA MET A 71 -5.65 -3.65 0.37
C MET A 71 -5.96 -4.35 -0.96
N TYR A 72 -7.23 -4.66 -1.25
CA TYR A 72 -7.61 -5.25 -2.54
C TYR A 72 -7.24 -4.35 -3.72
N LEU A 73 -7.53 -3.05 -3.60
CA LEU A 73 -7.22 -2.09 -4.65
C LEU A 73 -5.72 -2.00 -4.89
N VAL A 74 -4.92 -1.90 -3.82
CA VAL A 74 -3.45 -1.86 -3.90
C VAL A 74 -2.89 -3.15 -4.51
N CYS A 75 -3.44 -4.30 -4.14
CA CYS A 75 -3.05 -5.59 -4.71
C CYS A 75 -3.25 -5.63 -6.23
N LEU A 76 -4.42 -5.23 -6.71
CA LEU A 76 -4.70 -5.12 -8.14
C LEU A 76 -3.74 -4.16 -8.85
N CYS A 77 -3.43 -3.03 -8.22
CA CYS A 77 -2.47 -2.07 -8.75
C CYS A 77 -1.06 -2.66 -8.89
N PHE A 78 -0.58 -3.45 -7.93
CA PHE A 78 0.75 -4.06 -8.03
C PHE A 78 0.81 -5.13 -9.13
N PHE A 79 -0.24 -5.92 -9.30
CA PHE A 79 -0.32 -6.83 -10.45
C PHE A 79 -0.34 -6.07 -11.78
N ALA A 80 -1.09 -4.97 -11.86
CA ALA A 80 -1.11 -4.13 -13.06
C ALA A 80 0.26 -3.50 -13.35
N LEU A 81 0.97 -2.96 -12.32
CA LEU A 81 2.33 -2.46 -12.48
C LEU A 81 3.30 -3.54 -12.97
N SER A 82 3.27 -4.72 -12.37
CA SER A 82 4.10 -5.84 -12.80
C SER A 82 3.86 -6.20 -14.26
N SER A 83 2.61 -6.09 -14.74
CA SER A 83 2.24 -6.40 -16.13
C SER A 83 2.65 -5.33 -17.13
N CYS A 84 2.97 -4.10 -16.71
CA CYS A 84 3.29 -2.99 -17.61
C CYS A 84 4.50 -3.29 -18.51
N ALA A 85 5.52 -3.99 -18.03
CA ALA A 85 6.69 -4.36 -18.84
C ALA A 85 6.33 -5.27 -20.03
N LEU A 86 5.42 -6.21 -19.82
CA LEU A 86 4.91 -7.07 -20.89
C LEU A 86 4.00 -6.29 -21.82
N LEU A 87 3.10 -5.49 -21.28
CA LEU A 87 2.15 -4.68 -22.05
C LEU A 87 2.86 -3.66 -22.93
N MET A 88 3.98 -3.10 -22.47
CA MET A 88 4.78 -2.15 -23.28
C MET A 88 5.28 -2.77 -24.58
N ARG A 89 5.58 -4.08 -24.58
CA ARG A 89 5.99 -4.82 -25.79
C ARG A 89 4.83 -5.12 -26.74
N LEU A 90 3.60 -5.20 -26.22
CA LEU A 90 2.41 -5.55 -26.99
C LEU A 90 1.65 -4.32 -27.48
N ASN A 91 1.48 -3.34 -26.62
CA ASN A 91 0.75 -2.09 -26.88
C ASN A 91 1.24 -0.98 -25.93
N GLU A 92 2.09 -0.12 -26.45
CA GLU A 92 2.68 0.99 -25.70
C GLU A 92 1.62 1.93 -25.12
N THR A 93 0.64 2.32 -25.93
CA THR A 93 -0.43 3.24 -25.49
C THR A 93 -1.22 2.67 -24.32
N LEU A 94 -1.58 1.39 -24.38
CA LEU A 94 -2.30 0.73 -23.30
C LEU A 94 -1.45 0.66 -22.02
N SER A 95 -0.16 0.35 -22.16
CA SER A 95 0.75 0.30 -21.00
C SER A 95 0.90 1.66 -20.34
N LEU A 96 0.99 2.74 -21.10
CA LEU A 96 1.04 4.11 -20.56
C LEU A 96 -0.23 4.47 -19.78
N TRP A 97 -1.41 4.17 -20.33
CA TRP A 97 -2.68 4.41 -19.64
C TRP A 97 -2.79 3.61 -18.32
N ILE A 98 -2.37 2.35 -18.34
CA ILE A 98 -2.36 1.52 -17.15
C ILE A 98 -1.35 2.06 -16.12
N PHE A 99 -0.13 2.37 -16.54
CA PHE A 99 0.92 2.87 -15.66
C PHE A 99 0.49 4.14 -14.89
N PHE A 100 0.00 5.14 -15.61
CA PHE A 100 -0.46 6.38 -14.96
C PHE A 100 -1.80 6.23 -14.26
N GLY A 101 -2.71 5.41 -14.78
CA GLY A 101 -3.99 5.10 -14.12
C GLY A 101 -3.77 4.40 -12.78
N VAL A 102 -2.84 3.46 -12.72
CA VAL A 102 -2.48 2.77 -11.47
C VAL A 102 -1.99 3.75 -10.41
N ALA A 103 -1.30 4.82 -10.77
CA ALA A 103 -0.85 5.82 -9.80
C ALA A 103 -2.02 6.42 -9.00
N LEU A 104 -3.10 6.79 -9.70
CA LEU A 104 -4.32 7.32 -9.06
C LEU A 104 -4.93 6.29 -8.11
N PHE A 105 -5.10 5.04 -8.57
CA PHE A 105 -5.71 3.98 -7.77
C PHE A 105 -4.83 3.54 -6.60
N LEU A 106 -3.51 3.50 -6.75
CA LEU A 106 -2.57 3.31 -5.62
C LEU A 106 -2.76 4.41 -4.57
N GLY A 107 -2.88 5.66 -5.03
CA GLY A 107 -3.17 6.78 -4.14
C GLY A 107 -4.46 6.59 -3.37
N VAL A 108 -5.55 6.19 -4.05
CA VAL A 108 -6.83 5.89 -3.40
C VAL A 108 -6.69 4.75 -2.40
N GLY A 109 -6.02 3.66 -2.75
CA GLY A 109 -5.84 2.50 -1.88
C GLY A 109 -5.04 2.84 -0.62
N PHE A 110 -3.85 3.41 -0.78
CA PHE A 110 -3.01 3.79 0.35
C PHE A 110 -3.63 4.92 1.19
N GLY A 111 -4.22 5.93 0.54
CA GLY A 111 -4.90 7.02 1.23
C GLY A 111 -6.13 6.58 2.02
N THR A 112 -6.76 5.48 1.62
CA THR A 112 -7.89 4.86 2.33
C THR A 112 -7.42 4.03 3.51
N MET A 113 -6.47 3.11 3.30
CA MET A 113 -6.13 2.12 4.31
C MET A 113 -5.20 2.66 5.41
N PHE A 114 -4.24 3.52 5.11
CA PHE A 114 -3.27 3.98 6.11
C PHE A 114 -3.90 4.78 7.26
N PRO A 115 -4.78 5.77 7.03
CA PRO A 115 -5.48 6.43 8.14
C PRO A 115 -6.39 5.46 8.90
N ALA A 116 -6.99 4.49 8.22
CA ALA A 116 -7.82 3.48 8.85
C ALA A 116 -7.00 2.53 9.75
N PHE A 117 -5.76 2.17 9.36
CA PHE A 117 -4.83 1.45 10.24
C PHE A 117 -4.48 2.25 11.49
N ASN A 118 -4.16 3.54 11.36
CA ASN A 118 -3.92 4.39 12.53
C ASN A 118 -5.11 4.37 13.50
N THR A 119 -6.34 4.49 12.98
CA THR A 119 -7.57 4.38 13.77
C THR A 119 -7.70 3.00 14.43
N LEU A 120 -7.35 1.94 13.72
CA LEU A 120 -7.34 0.58 14.26
C LEU A 120 -6.40 0.46 15.46
N PHE A 121 -5.17 0.97 15.35
CA PHE A 121 -4.21 0.97 16.46
C PHE A 121 -4.70 1.77 17.67
N VAL A 122 -5.22 2.97 17.42
CA VAL A 122 -5.75 3.84 18.50
C VAL A 122 -6.94 3.19 19.19
N ASN A 123 -7.81 2.49 18.46
CA ASN A 123 -8.99 1.82 19.03
C ASN A 123 -8.64 0.55 19.83
N LEU A 124 -7.47 -0.03 19.64
CA LEU A 124 -6.96 -1.14 20.46
C LEU A 124 -6.30 -0.67 21.76
N ALA A 125 -6.01 0.60 21.90
CA ALA A 125 -5.27 1.16 23.02
C ALA A 125 -6.19 1.92 24.01
N PRO A 126 -5.95 1.82 25.32
CA PRO A 126 -6.60 2.67 26.31
C PRO A 126 -6.17 4.13 26.14
N ASN A 127 -6.95 5.06 26.71
CA ASN A 127 -6.77 6.49 26.52
C ASN A 127 -5.35 6.99 26.85
N ASN A 128 -4.74 6.45 27.88
CA ASN A 128 -3.40 6.79 28.36
C ASN A 128 -2.27 6.19 27.52
N GLN A 129 -2.57 5.32 26.53
CA GLN A 129 -1.59 4.65 25.68
C GLN A 129 -1.77 4.95 24.18
N ARG A 130 -2.58 5.92 23.83
CA ARG A 130 -2.80 6.29 22.41
C ARG A 130 -1.52 6.74 21.70
N GLY A 131 -0.66 7.47 22.40
CA GLY A 131 0.65 7.86 21.85
C GLY A 131 1.51 6.65 21.50
N THR A 132 1.57 5.64 22.40
CA THR A 132 2.29 4.39 22.14
C THR A 132 1.69 3.61 20.95
N ALA A 133 0.37 3.61 20.82
CA ALA A 133 -0.30 2.97 19.68
C ALA A 133 0.09 3.64 18.35
N THR A 134 0.06 4.97 18.30
CA THR A 134 0.49 5.74 17.12
C THR A 134 1.98 5.54 16.83
N SER A 135 2.83 5.49 17.85
CA SER A 135 4.27 5.19 17.66
C SER A 135 4.47 3.79 17.08
N THR A 136 3.73 2.78 17.57
CA THR A 136 3.79 1.42 17.02
C THR A 136 3.35 1.39 15.55
N TYR A 137 2.29 2.11 15.20
CA TYR A 137 1.84 2.29 13.81
C TYR A 137 2.96 2.88 12.95
N LEU A 138 3.56 4.01 13.37
CA LEU A 138 4.62 4.69 12.61
C LEU A 138 5.87 3.82 12.49
N THR A 139 6.28 3.15 13.56
CA THR A 139 7.45 2.24 13.53
C THR A 139 7.23 1.09 12.53
N SER A 140 6.05 0.46 12.55
CA SER A 140 5.72 -0.62 11.59
C SER A 140 5.76 -0.12 10.15
N TRP A 141 5.25 1.09 9.92
CA TRP A 141 5.29 1.76 8.63
C TRP A 141 6.72 2.03 8.15
N ASP A 142 7.52 2.72 8.97
CA ASP A 142 8.88 3.14 8.60
C ASP A 142 9.82 1.95 8.40
N VAL A 143 9.72 0.94 9.26
CA VAL A 143 10.51 -0.31 9.12
C VAL A 143 10.12 -1.02 7.82
N GLY A 144 8.83 -1.10 7.50
CA GLY A 144 8.36 -1.70 6.26
C GLY A 144 8.87 -0.96 5.01
N ILE A 145 8.83 0.38 5.01
CA ILE A 145 9.40 1.21 3.94
C ILE A 145 10.90 0.92 3.80
N GLY A 146 11.67 0.91 4.90
CA GLY A 146 13.09 0.63 4.88
C GLY A 146 13.43 -0.74 4.30
N ILE A 147 12.69 -1.78 4.70
CA ILE A 147 12.81 -3.12 4.10
C ILE A 147 12.46 -3.09 2.61
N GLY A 148 11.43 -2.34 2.22
CA GLY A 148 11.01 -2.18 0.83
C GLY A 148 12.08 -1.55 -0.06
N LEU A 149 12.79 -0.54 0.45
CA LEU A 149 13.94 0.05 -0.25
C LEU A 149 15.03 -1.01 -0.52
N LEU A 150 15.40 -1.77 0.49
CA LEU A 150 16.44 -2.79 0.37
C LEU A 150 16.04 -3.93 -0.57
N LEU A 151 14.85 -4.51 -0.35
CA LEU A 151 14.36 -5.64 -1.15
C LEU A 151 14.07 -5.24 -2.60
N GLY A 152 13.45 -4.08 -2.82
CA GLY A 152 13.13 -3.57 -4.16
C GLY A 152 14.39 -3.35 -5.00
N GLY A 153 15.41 -2.71 -4.41
CA GLY A 153 16.70 -2.52 -5.06
C GLY A 153 17.44 -3.83 -5.32
N TYR A 154 17.45 -4.74 -4.34
CA TYR A 154 18.09 -6.06 -4.49
C TYR A 154 17.43 -6.89 -5.60
N ILE A 155 16.10 -7.02 -5.60
CA ILE A 155 15.37 -7.79 -6.63
C ILE A 155 15.61 -7.17 -8.01
N ALA A 156 15.58 -5.84 -8.12
CA ALA A 156 15.83 -5.17 -9.39
C ALA A 156 17.26 -5.36 -9.89
N GLN A 157 18.24 -5.46 -8.99
CA GLN A 157 19.63 -5.70 -9.35
C GLN A 157 19.89 -7.12 -9.88
N ILE A 158 19.28 -8.13 -9.26
CA ILE A 158 19.44 -9.53 -9.67
C ILE A 158 18.45 -9.96 -10.78
N SER A 159 17.46 -9.12 -11.04
CA SER A 159 16.40 -9.42 -12.00
C SER A 159 15.90 -8.13 -12.68
N THR A 160 14.63 -7.77 -12.50
CA THR A 160 13.97 -6.63 -13.14
C THR A 160 12.97 -5.99 -12.19
N PHE A 161 12.59 -4.72 -12.43
CA PHE A 161 11.60 -4.04 -11.59
C PHE A 161 10.19 -4.63 -11.70
N ASP A 162 9.79 -5.17 -12.86
CA ASP A 162 8.49 -5.86 -13.00
C ASP A 162 8.37 -7.05 -12.04
N LYS A 163 9.45 -7.80 -11.85
CA LYS A 163 9.49 -8.89 -10.85
C LYS A 163 9.49 -8.39 -9.43
N ALA A 164 10.13 -7.24 -9.15
CA ALA A 164 10.03 -6.60 -7.85
C ALA A 164 8.57 -6.19 -7.55
N TYR A 165 7.84 -5.64 -8.53
CA TYR A 165 6.41 -5.33 -8.36
C TYR A 165 5.53 -6.58 -8.26
N LEU A 166 5.88 -7.67 -8.95
CA LEU A 166 5.21 -8.96 -8.76
C LEU A 166 5.41 -9.49 -7.33
N PHE A 167 6.63 -9.40 -6.80
CA PHE A 167 6.90 -9.72 -5.40
C PHE A 167 6.05 -8.86 -4.45
N GLY A 168 5.95 -7.54 -4.70
CA GLY A 168 5.08 -6.65 -3.96
C GLY A 168 3.60 -7.04 -4.01
N ALA A 169 3.11 -7.49 -5.18
CA ALA A 169 1.76 -8.02 -5.34
C ALA A 169 1.55 -9.29 -4.51
N CYS A 170 2.46 -10.26 -4.58
CA CYS A 170 2.40 -11.49 -3.78
C CYS A 170 2.43 -11.20 -2.28
N LEU A 171 3.26 -10.26 -1.85
CA LEU A 171 3.33 -9.82 -0.46
C LEU A 171 2.02 -9.18 0.01
N THR A 172 1.39 -8.39 -0.85
CA THR A 172 0.08 -7.79 -0.56
C THR A 172 -1.02 -8.86 -0.46
N VAL A 173 -0.98 -9.90 -1.31
CA VAL A 173 -1.89 -11.06 -1.18
C VAL A 173 -1.71 -11.75 0.18
N ALA A 174 -0.46 -12.03 0.56
CA ALA A 174 -0.17 -12.64 1.85
C ALA A 174 -0.68 -11.77 3.03
N SER A 175 -0.50 -10.45 2.93
CA SER A 175 -1.00 -9.49 3.90
C SER A 175 -2.54 -9.51 3.95
N ILE A 176 -3.25 -9.54 2.82
CA ILE A 176 -4.72 -9.65 2.78
C ILE A 176 -5.21 -10.89 3.52
N VAL A 177 -4.58 -12.04 3.27
CA VAL A 177 -4.92 -13.30 3.96
C VAL A 177 -4.68 -13.19 5.46
N TYR A 178 -3.51 -12.66 5.85
CA TYR A 178 -3.17 -12.46 7.25
C TYR A 178 -4.11 -11.46 7.94
N PHE A 179 -4.46 -10.37 7.27
CA PHE A 179 -5.42 -9.39 7.77
C PHE A 179 -6.77 -10.03 8.09
N GLN A 180 -7.33 -10.80 7.14
CA GLN A 180 -8.65 -11.40 7.32
C GLN A 180 -8.67 -12.50 8.39
N TRP A 181 -7.62 -13.31 8.48
CA TRP A 181 -7.59 -14.43 9.42
C TRP A 181 -7.14 -14.05 10.81
N LYS A 182 -6.27 -13.07 10.95
CA LYS A 182 -5.68 -12.69 12.24
C LYS A 182 -6.06 -11.29 12.70
N VAL A 183 -5.85 -10.27 11.84
CA VAL A 183 -5.95 -8.87 12.26
C VAL A 183 -7.41 -8.47 12.47
N ALA A 184 -8.29 -8.70 11.51
CA ALA A 184 -9.68 -8.28 11.60
C ALA A 184 -10.42 -8.99 12.76
N PRO A 185 -10.35 -10.34 12.94
CA PRO A 185 -10.96 -10.99 14.08
C PRO A 185 -10.36 -10.57 15.43
N HIS A 186 -9.03 -10.34 15.46
CA HIS A 186 -8.36 -9.86 16.67
C HIS A 186 -8.85 -8.46 17.06
N PHE A 187 -8.96 -7.56 16.06
CA PHE A 187 -9.47 -6.21 16.28
C PHE A 187 -10.90 -6.23 16.80
N GLU A 188 -11.81 -6.96 16.15
CA GLU A 188 -13.22 -7.01 16.57
C GLU A 188 -13.41 -7.53 18.01
N ARG A 189 -12.55 -8.44 18.46
CA ARG A 189 -12.59 -8.99 19.83
C ARG A 189 -11.96 -8.07 20.87
N ASN A 190 -11.01 -7.21 20.50
CA ASN A 190 -10.17 -6.46 21.42
C ASN A 190 -10.34 -4.93 21.33
N LYS A 191 -11.11 -4.44 20.36
CA LYS A 191 -11.38 -3.00 20.21
C LYS A 191 -12.07 -2.46 21.47
N LEU A 192 -11.65 -1.28 21.88
CA LEU A 192 -12.21 -0.57 23.04
C LEU A 192 -13.30 0.42 22.65
N ARG A 193 -13.47 0.66 21.32
CA ARG A 193 -14.43 1.62 20.73
C ARG A 193 -14.88 1.15 19.35
#